data_c2d28d87979df24b1700e8dc00a49600
#
_entry.id   c2d28d87979df24b1700e8dc00a49600
#
_cell.length_a   1.000
_cell.length_b   1.000
_cell.length_c   1.000
_cell.angle_alpha   90.00
_cell.angle_beta   90.00
_cell.angle_gamma   90.00
#
_symmetry.space_group_name_H-M   'P 1'
#
loop_
_entity.id
_entity.type
_entity.pdbx_description
1 polymer ?
#
loop_
_entity_poly.entity_id
_entity_poly.type
_entity_poly.pdbx_seq_one_letter_code
_entity_poly.pdbx_strand_id
1 'polypeptide(L)'
;MTNLYVMLRYRVSRKFSTSIAYDNRKNIIFYESYKNQIDQLIDQETRQGLRYQFSYRPVKKLTIGLNSSFRFQKGQTSATTHFNTYVNYSSLPFINSNISVSASFLKTSYLSTQNFGVKLSRSFARGKFSTELYYRNINYQYLHLEHQKLQNLVGGSCSVRLARNLSFSLYAESVFDDQNNNYTRLNAKLLQRF
;
A
#
# COMPACT_ATOMS: atom_id res chain seq x y z
N MET A 1 2.81 19.62 -23.01
CA MET A 1 3.40 18.36 -22.56
C MET A 1 2.32 17.29 -22.56
N THR A 2 2.46 16.31 -23.40
CA THR A 2 1.52 15.20 -23.55
C THR A 2 1.70 14.21 -22.40
N ASN A 3 0.62 13.90 -21.70
CA ASN A 3 0.59 12.82 -20.74
C ASN A 3 0.59 11.51 -21.52
N LEU A 4 1.62 10.69 -21.35
CA LEU A 4 1.74 9.39 -22.01
C LEU A 4 1.65 8.28 -20.98
N TYR A 5 0.75 7.35 -21.21
CA TYR A 5 0.64 6.12 -20.44
C TYR A 5 0.53 4.94 -21.40
N VAL A 6 1.45 3.99 -21.28
CA VAL A 6 1.46 2.76 -22.06
C VAL A 6 1.55 1.60 -21.11
N MET A 7 0.68 0.62 -21.25
CA MET A 7 0.69 -0.59 -20.42
C MET A 7 0.57 -1.83 -21.29
N LEU A 8 1.51 -2.73 -21.14
CA LEU A 8 1.49 -4.06 -21.71
C LEU A 8 1.22 -5.07 -20.60
N ARG A 9 0.16 -5.83 -20.76
CA ARG A 9 -0.19 -6.91 -19.83
C ARG A 9 -0.12 -8.24 -20.57
N TYR A 10 0.61 -9.18 -20.02
CA TYR A 10 0.75 -10.52 -20.56
C TYR A 10 0.34 -11.56 -19.52
N ARG A 11 -0.59 -12.43 -19.90
CA ARG A 11 -1.03 -13.53 -19.07
C ARG A 11 -0.47 -14.83 -19.65
N VAL A 12 0.61 -15.34 -19.05
CA VAL A 12 1.26 -16.59 -19.47
C VAL A 12 0.37 -17.80 -19.19
N SER A 13 -0.36 -17.78 -18.07
CA SER A 13 -1.28 -18.84 -17.68
C SER A 13 -2.39 -18.30 -16.75
N ARG A 14 -3.34 -19.15 -16.35
CA ARG A 14 -4.34 -18.80 -15.34
C ARG A 14 -3.71 -18.49 -13.98
N LYS A 15 -2.50 -18.97 -13.73
CA LYS A 15 -1.77 -18.84 -12.46
C LYS A 15 -0.76 -17.69 -12.48
N PHE A 16 -0.33 -17.24 -13.67
CA PHE A 16 0.78 -16.32 -13.84
C PHE A 16 0.40 -15.16 -14.75
N SER A 17 0.59 -13.94 -14.27
CA SER A 17 0.42 -12.72 -15.05
C SER A 17 1.53 -11.72 -14.75
N THR A 18 1.96 -11.01 -15.79
CA THR A 18 2.93 -9.93 -15.70
C THR A 18 2.45 -8.71 -16.46
N SER A 19 2.88 -7.53 -16.05
CA SER A 19 2.63 -6.31 -16.79
C SER A 19 3.79 -5.34 -16.65
N ILE A 20 4.03 -4.60 -17.71
CA ILE A 20 4.98 -3.50 -17.77
C ILE A 20 4.19 -2.26 -18.15
N ALA A 21 4.37 -1.18 -17.42
CA ALA A 21 3.74 0.09 -17.73
C ALA A 21 4.79 1.21 -17.73
N TYR A 22 4.68 2.08 -18.73
CA TYR A 22 5.39 3.34 -18.78
C TYR A 22 4.39 4.47 -18.53
N ASP A 23 4.69 5.33 -17.56
CA ASP A 23 3.85 6.43 -17.15
C ASP A 23 4.66 7.74 -17.17
N ASN A 24 4.22 8.72 -17.96
CA ASN A 24 4.81 10.05 -18.02
C ASN A 24 3.69 11.09 -17.86
N ARG A 25 3.03 11.06 -16.71
CA ARG A 25 1.94 11.99 -16.40
C ARG A 25 2.36 12.98 -15.31
N LYS A 26 2.03 14.26 -15.49
CA LYS A 26 2.08 15.22 -14.39
C LYS A 26 1.00 14.86 -13.36
N ASN A 27 1.39 14.65 -12.14
CA ASN A 27 0.45 14.37 -11.07
C ASN A 27 -0.36 15.61 -10.69
N ILE A 28 -1.67 15.45 -10.70
CA ILE A 28 -2.56 16.26 -9.87
C ILE A 28 -2.70 15.50 -8.55
N ILE A 29 -2.14 16.05 -7.48
CA ILE A 29 -2.22 15.45 -6.16
C ILE A 29 -3.62 15.73 -5.63
N PHE A 30 -4.48 14.71 -5.61
CA PHE A 30 -5.67 14.76 -4.80
C PHE A 30 -5.26 14.42 -3.36
N TYR A 31 -5.48 15.35 -2.44
CA TYR A 31 -5.27 15.13 -1.02
C TYR A 31 -6.24 14.08 -0.49
N GLU A 32 -5.81 12.85 -0.44
CA GLU A 32 -6.49 11.80 0.28
C GLU A 32 -5.99 11.82 1.73
N SER A 33 -6.71 12.56 2.58
CA SER A 33 -6.36 12.82 3.98
C SER A 33 -6.28 11.57 4.89
N TYR A 34 -6.70 10.42 4.39
CA TYR A 34 -6.69 9.15 5.12
C TYR A 34 -5.49 8.24 4.81
N LYS A 35 -4.66 8.61 3.85
CA LYS A 35 -3.44 7.83 3.57
C LYS A 35 -2.35 8.22 4.54
N ASN A 36 -1.64 7.20 5.03
CA ASN A 36 -0.44 7.40 5.79
C ASN A 36 0.60 8.17 4.96
N GLN A 37 1.42 8.99 5.62
CA GLN A 37 2.42 9.84 4.96
C GLN A 37 3.36 9.05 4.03
N ILE A 38 3.66 7.79 4.37
CA ILE A 38 4.43 6.88 3.51
C ILE A 38 3.66 6.44 2.28
N ASP A 39 2.41 6.05 2.43
CA ASP A 39 1.61 5.62 1.29
C ASP A 39 1.45 6.79 0.30
N GLN A 40 1.38 8.03 0.80
CA GLN A 40 1.39 9.25 -0.02
C GLN A 40 2.73 9.45 -0.74
N LEU A 41 3.86 9.31 -0.05
CA LEU A 41 5.19 9.43 -0.64
C LEU A 41 5.43 8.36 -1.71
N ILE A 42 5.08 7.11 -1.43
CA ILE A 42 5.17 6.02 -2.38
C ILE A 42 4.31 6.28 -3.61
N ASP A 43 3.08 6.73 -3.43
CA ASP A 43 2.16 7.05 -4.54
C ASP A 43 2.69 8.21 -5.40
N GLN A 44 3.22 9.26 -4.77
CA GLN A 44 3.77 10.41 -5.48
C GLN A 44 5.01 10.02 -6.32
N GLU A 45 5.91 9.26 -5.72
CA GLU A 45 7.17 8.88 -6.35
C GLU A 45 7.00 7.79 -7.42
N THR A 46 5.97 6.95 -7.34
CA THR A 46 5.80 5.82 -8.26
C THR A 46 4.94 6.11 -9.50
N ARG A 47 4.34 7.29 -9.61
CA ARG A 47 3.42 7.62 -10.72
C ARG A 47 4.10 8.00 -12.03
N GLN A 48 5.42 8.21 -12.06
CA GLN A 48 6.18 8.55 -13.27
C GLN A 48 7.34 7.57 -13.45
N GLY A 49 7.46 7.01 -14.65
CA GLY A 49 8.55 6.11 -15.01
C GLY A 49 8.11 4.72 -15.44
N LEU A 50 9.02 3.76 -15.32
CA LEU A 50 8.79 2.36 -15.67
C LEU A 50 8.26 1.61 -14.45
N ARG A 51 7.17 0.88 -14.63
CA ARG A 51 6.57 0.01 -13.61
C ARG A 51 6.48 -1.41 -14.12
N TYR A 52 6.94 -2.34 -13.31
CA TYR A 52 6.82 -3.77 -13.53
C TYR A 52 5.93 -4.38 -12.45
N GLN A 53 4.98 -5.20 -12.86
CA GLN A 53 4.11 -5.95 -11.96
C GLN A 53 4.12 -7.42 -12.33
N PHE A 54 4.15 -8.24 -11.33
CA PHE A 54 4.13 -9.68 -11.42
C PHE A 54 3.12 -10.23 -10.43
N SER A 55 2.35 -11.23 -10.82
CA SER A 55 1.40 -11.91 -9.95
C SER A 55 1.39 -13.40 -10.25
N TYR A 56 1.59 -14.20 -9.22
CA TYR A 56 1.58 -15.65 -9.27
C TYR A 56 0.57 -16.23 -8.29
N ARG A 57 -0.28 -17.12 -8.78
CA ARG A 57 -1.33 -17.80 -8.01
C ARG A 57 -1.13 -19.31 -8.10
N PRO A 58 -0.26 -19.90 -7.26
CA PRO A 58 -0.03 -21.36 -7.27
C PRO A 58 -1.31 -22.13 -6.96
N VAL A 59 -2.10 -21.65 -6.02
CA VAL A 59 -3.41 -22.19 -5.64
C VAL A 59 -4.46 -21.07 -5.59
N LYS A 60 -5.75 -21.44 -5.64
CA LYS A 60 -6.87 -20.45 -5.68
C LYS A 60 -6.85 -19.45 -4.52
N LYS A 61 -6.31 -19.84 -3.36
CA LYS A 61 -6.33 -19.05 -2.13
C LYS A 61 -5.03 -18.26 -1.90
N LEU A 62 -3.95 -18.56 -2.61
CA LEU A 62 -2.64 -17.93 -2.42
C LEU A 62 -2.29 -17.07 -3.63
N THR A 63 -1.98 -15.82 -3.38
CA THR A 63 -1.46 -14.88 -4.38
C THR A 63 -0.14 -14.31 -3.90
N ILE A 64 0.88 -14.43 -4.71
CA ILE A 64 2.20 -13.82 -4.51
C ILE A 64 2.33 -12.73 -5.57
N GLY A 65 2.69 -11.53 -5.17
CA GLY A 65 2.85 -10.42 -6.09
C GLY A 65 4.12 -9.64 -5.84
N LEU A 66 4.59 -9.02 -6.91
CA LEU A 66 5.73 -8.14 -6.93
C LEU A 66 5.36 -6.91 -7.76
N ASN A 67 5.65 -5.74 -7.22
CA ASN A 67 5.57 -4.48 -7.92
C ASN A 67 6.92 -3.80 -7.81
N SER A 68 7.52 -3.47 -8.94
CA SER A 68 8.77 -2.71 -9.00
C SER A 68 8.53 -1.47 -9.86
N SER A 69 9.06 -0.33 -9.43
CA SER A 69 8.99 0.89 -10.21
C SER A 69 10.31 1.64 -10.17
N PHE A 70 10.66 2.23 -11.30
CA PHE A 70 11.85 3.03 -11.50
C PHE A 70 11.43 4.36 -12.07
N ARG A 71 11.82 5.44 -11.41
CA ARG A 71 11.57 6.80 -11.86
C ARG A 71 12.87 7.47 -12.19
N PHE A 72 12.90 8.07 -13.38
CA PHE A 72 14.01 8.91 -13.83
C PHE A 72 13.50 10.34 -13.93
N GLN A 73 14.04 11.24 -13.17
CA GLN A 73 13.71 12.66 -13.25
C GLN A 73 14.87 13.42 -13.86
N LYS A 74 14.57 14.23 -14.90
CA LYS A 74 15.57 15.07 -15.57
C LYS A 74 16.15 16.09 -14.58
N GLY A 75 17.47 16.04 -14.37
CA GLY A 75 18.16 16.90 -13.40
C GLY A 75 18.41 16.27 -12.03
N GLN A 76 17.95 15.05 -11.77
CA GLN A 76 18.33 14.27 -10.58
C GLN A 76 19.43 13.26 -10.95
N THR A 77 20.46 13.19 -10.11
CA THR A 77 21.60 12.25 -10.27
C THR A 77 21.24 10.82 -9.87
N SER A 78 20.17 10.62 -9.10
CA SER A 78 19.76 9.31 -8.62
C SER A 78 18.32 8.99 -9.04
N ALA A 79 18.11 7.78 -9.56
CA ALA A 79 16.78 7.28 -9.86
C ALA A 79 16.04 6.93 -8.56
N THR A 80 14.75 7.24 -8.50
CA THR A 80 13.86 6.71 -7.46
C THR A 80 13.49 5.28 -7.78
N THR A 81 13.74 4.37 -6.85
CA THR A 81 13.40 2.96 -6.96
C THR A 81 12.40 2.57 -5.89
N HIS A 82 11.36 1.86 -6.29
CA HIS A 82 10.40 1.26 -5.36
C HIS A 82 10.22 -0.21 -5.71
N PHE A 83 10.32 -1.04 -4.69
CA PHE A 83 10.13 -2.48 -4.77
C PHE A 83 9.15 -2.89 -3.68
N ASN A 84 8.07 -3.55 -4.06
CA ASN A 84 7.07 -4.04 -3.13
C ASN A 84 6.71 -5.47 -3.46
N THR A 85 6.83 -6.36 -2.50
CA THR A 85 6.38 -7.75 -2.60
C THR A 85 5.29 -8.01 -1.58
N TYR A 86 4.35 -8.88 -1.95
CA TYR A 86 3.27 -9.26 -1.05
C TYR A 86 2.85 -10.71 -1.25
N VAL A 87 2.38 -11.29 -0.17
CA VAL A 87 1.78 -12.62 -0.14
C VAL A 87 0.41 -12.48 0.50
N ASN A 88 -0.63 -12.81 -0.26
CA ASN A 88 -2.02 -12.80 0.21
C ASN A 88 -2.55 -14.23 0.27
N TYR A 89 -3.05 -14.63 1.41
CA TYR A 89 -3.76 -15.88 1.58
C TYR A 89 -5.22 -15.59 1.93
N SER A 90 -6.11 -16.01 1.07
CA SER A 90 -7.55 -15.79 1.21
C SER A 90 -8.19 -16.97 1.92
N SER A 91 -9.07 -16.69 2.87
CA SER A 91 -9.85 -17.70 3.59
C SER A 91 -9.01 -18.69 4.39
N LEU A 92 -8.31 -18.16 5.40
CA LEU A 92 -7.63 -18.99 6.41
C LEU A 92 -8.60 -20.04 6.97
N PRO A 93 -8.19 -21.32 7.06
CA PRO A 93 -8.98 -22.33 7.73
C PRO A 93 -9.26 -21.88 9.17
N PHE A 94 -10.40 -22.24 9.73
CA PHE A 94 -10.91 -21.88 11.05
C PHE A 94 -11.45 -20.44 11.20
N ILE A 95 -10.78 -19.42 10.65
CA ILE A 95 -11.14 -18.02 10.91
C ILE A 95 -11.87 -17.38 9.72
N ASN A 96 -11.84 -17.98 8.53
CA ASN A 96 -12.38 -17.40 7.27
C ASN A 96 -11.93 -15.95 7.03
N SER A 97 -10.68 -15.65 7.36
CA SER A 97 -10.05 -14.35 7.25
C SER A 97 -9.03 -14.34 6.13
N ASN A 98 -8.76 -13.17 5.57
CA ASN A 98 -7.67 -12.97 4.63
C ASN A 98 -6.46 -12.42 5.38
N ILE A 99 -5.29 -13.01 5.16
CA ILE A 99 -4.02 -12.50 5.65
C ILE A 99 -3.19 -11.99 4.49
N SER A 100 -2.55 -10.84 4.69
CA SER A 100 -1.61 -10.25 3.74
C SER A 100 -0.32 -9.91 4.47
N VAL A 101 0.80 -10.37 3.92
CA VAL A 101 2.14 -10.00 4.37
C VAL A 101 2.80 -9.23 3.24
N SER A 102 3.43 -8.11 3.54
CA SER A 102 4.08 -7.26 2.53
C SER A 102 5.43 -6.76 3.01
N ALA A 103 6.34 -6.58 2.06
CA ALA A 103 7.62 -5.91 2.27
C ALA A 103 7.80 -4.90 1.14
N SER A 104 8.12 -3.67 1.51
CA SER A 104 8.28 -2.54 0.59
C SER A 104 9.59 -1.82 0.86
N PHE A 105 10.32 -1.53 -0.20
CA PHE A 105 11.60 -0.81 -0.18
C PHE A 105 11.48 0.37 -1.13
N LEU A 106 11.67 1.57 -0.61
CA LEU A 106 11.70 2.80 -1.40
C LEU A 106 13.06 3.47 -1.19
N LYS A 107 13.69 3.84 -2.29
CA LYS A 107 14.92 4.63 -2.27
C LYS A 107 14.75 5.83 -3.20
N THR A 108 14.90 7.00 -2.66
CA THR A 108 14.93 8.30 -3.35
C THR A 108 16.31 8.93 -3.22
N SER A 109 16.52 10.14 -3.75
CA SER A 109 17.75 10.88 -3.58
C SER A 109 18.02 11.29 -2.12
N TYR A 110 17.01 11.40 -1.28
CA TYR A 110 17.09 11.92 0.08
C TYR A 110 16.66 10.94 1.18
N LEU A 111 15.91 9.88 0.81
CA LEU A 111 15.27 8.97 1.75
C LEU A 111 15.37 7.53 1.27
N SER A 112 15.74 6.63 2.16
CA SER A 112 15.59 5.18 2.01
C SER A 112 14.59 4.69 3.05
N THR A 113 13.60 3.89 2.62
CA THR A 113 12.57 3.37 3.51
C THR A 113 12.40 1.88 3.33
N GLN A 114 12.33 1.16 4.45
CA GLN A 114 11.98 -0.25 4.50
C GLN A 114 10.70 -0.38 5.32
N ASN A 115 9.69 -1.02 4.74
CA ASN A 115 8.40 -1.19 5.37
C ASN A 115 7.99 -2.67 5.30
N PHE A 116 7.76 -3.27 6.46
CA PHE A 116 7.24 -4.63 6.61
C PHE A 116 5.86 -4.55 7.23
N GLY A 117 4.89 -5.22 6.63
CA GLY A 117 3.51 -5.16 7.08
C GLY A 117 2.82 -6.51 7.09
N VAL A 118 1.97 -6.69 8.09
CA VAL A 118 1.03 -7.81 8.18
C VAL A 118 -0.36 -7.23 8.35
N LYS A 119 -1.30 -7.75 7.58
CA LYS A 119 -2.70 -7.32 7.61
C LYS A 119 -3.61 -8.53 7.68
N LEU A 120 -4.58 -8.49 8.57
CA LEU A 120 -5.65 -9.46 8.71
C LEU A 120 -6.98 -8.76 8.42
N SER A 121 -7.78 -9.32 7.53
CA SER A 121 -9.11 -8.77 7.21
C SER A 121 -10.17 -9.86 7.20
N ARG A 122 -11.36 -9.53 7.68
CA ARG A 122 -12.49 -10.44 7.70
C ARG A 122 -13.78 -9.70 7.41
N SER A 123 -14.66 -10.35 6.63
CA SER A 123 -16.01 -9.87 6.39
C SER A 123 -17.02 -10.83 7.01
N PHE A 124 -18.03 -10.27 7.67
CA PHE A 124 -19.09 -10.97 8.36
C PHE A 124 -20.47 -10.62 7.76
N ALA A 125 -21.48 -11.39 8.12
CA ALA A 125 -22.85 -11.09 7.75
C ALA A 125 -23.04 -10.81 6.25
N ARG A 126 -22.46 -11.65 5.37
CA ARG A 126 -22.49 -11.50 3.91
C ARG A 126 -21.97 -10.14 3.42
N GLY A 127 -20.92 -9.64 4.06
CA GLY A 127 -20.28 -8.37 3.68
C GLY A 127 -20.95 -7.11 4.24
N LYS A 128 -21.90 -7.23 5.17
CA LYS A 128 -22.48 -6.09 5.87
C LYS A 128 -21.51 -5.48 6.89
N PHE A 129 -20.65 -6.31 7.46
CA PHE A 129 -19.67 -5.92 8.45
C PHE A 129 -18.29 -6.39 8.01
N SER A 130 -17.29 -5.52 8.04
CA SER A 130 -15.91 -5.87 7.74
C SER A 130 -14.96 -5.27 8.77
N THR A 131 -13.95 -6.05 9.15
CA THR A 131 -12.89 -5.63 10.05
C THR A 131 -11.54 -5.83 9.38
N GLU A 132 -10.62 -4.95 9.68
CA GLU A 132 -9.23 -5.04 9.27
C GLU A 132 -8.35 -4.69 10.45
N LEU A 133 -7.32 -5.49 10.69
CA LEU A 133 -6.26 -5.23 11.67
C LEU A 133 -4.94 -5.29 10.92
N TYR A 134 -4.01 -4.40 11.22
CA TYR A 134 -2.70 -4.41 10.62
C TYR A 134 -1.62 -3.96 11.60
N TYR A 135 -0.43 -4.45 11.32
CA TYR A 135 0.82 -4.02 11.94
C TYR A 135 1.80 -3.68 10.84
N ARG A 136 2.54 -2.59 11.00
CA ARG A 136 3.63 -2.19 10.11
C ARG A 136 4.84 -1.77 10.92
N ASN A 137 6.00 -2.23 10.48
CA ASN A 137 7.30 -1.78 10.95
C ASN A 137 7.97 -1.01 9.82
N ILE A 138 8.35 0.23 10.08
CA ILE A 138 8.88 1.13 9.07
C ILE A 138 10.18 1.72 9.55
N ASN A 139 11.22 1.49 8.79
CA ASN A 139 12.54 2.06 9.00
C ASN A 139 12.80 3.15 7.95
N TYR A 140 13.06 4.37 8.40
CA TYR A 140 13.42 5.51 7.59
C TYR A 140 14.88 5.82 7.77
N GLN A 141 15.60 5.98 6.68
CA GLN A 141 16.98 6.44 6.68
C GLN A 141 17.08 7.69 5.81
N TYR A 142 17.36 8.82 6.42
CA TYR A 142 17.57 10.09 5.75
C TYR A 142 19.03 10.18 5.29
N LEU A 143 19.25 10.13 3.96
CA LEU A 143 20.60 9.98 3.38
C LEU A 143 21.51 11.19 3.60
N HIS A 144 20.93 12.38 3.79
CA HIS A 144 21.73 13.63 4.00
C HIS A 144 21.93 14.00 5.47
N LEU A 145 21.16 13.41 6.38
CA LEU A 145 21.18 13.78 7.80
C LEU A 145 21.79 12.69 8.68
N GLU A 146 22.20 11.55 8.09
CA GLU A 146 22.62 10.33 8.82
C GLU A 146 21.64 9.93 9.94
N HIS A 147 20.38 10.34 9.77
CA HIS A 147 19.34 10.14 10.76
C HIS A 147 18.48 8.94 10.36
N GLN A 148 18.35 8.03 11.30
CA GLN A 148 17.50 6.84 11.16
C GLN A 148 16.32 6.97 12.12
N LYS A 149 15.13 6.58 11.66
CA LYS A 149 13.91 6.62 12.45
C LYS A 149 13.15 5.32 12.27
N LEU A 150 12.87 4.62 13.36
CA LEU A 150 12.08 3.41 13.39
C LEU A 150 10.66 3.72 13.90
N GLN A 151 9.65 3.31 13.15
CA GLN A 151 8.26 3.45 13.54
C GLN A 151 7.52 2.11 13.48
N ASN A 152 6.76 1.84 14.52
CA ASN A 152 5.82 0.73 14.57
C ASN A 152 4.39 1.29 14.54
N LEU A 153 3.59 0.80 13.59
CA LEU A 153 2.21 1.19 13.45
C LEU A 153 1.31 -0.01 13.73
N VAL A 154 0.37 0.17 14.61
CA VAL A 154 -0.70 -0.80 14.88
C VAL A 154 -2.02 -0.10 14.58
N GLY A 155 -2.83 -0.69 13.74
CA GLY A 155 -4.10 -0.08 13.41
C GLY A 155 -5.19 -1.08 13.07
N GLY A 156 -6.38 -0.58 13.02
CA GLY A 156 -7.53 -1.36 12.63
C GLY A 156 -8.66 -0.51 12.10
N SER A 157 -9.51 -1.13 11.33
CA SER A 157 -10.73 -0.51 10.84
C SER A 157 -11.93 -1.44 11.01
N CYS A 158 -13.08 -0.82 11.18
CA CYS A 158 -14.35 -1.48 11.25
C CYS A 158 -15.32 -0.74 10.32
N SER A 159 -15.95 -1.45 9.40
CA SER A 159 -16.92 -0.88 8.48
C SER A 159 -18.22 -1.63 8.54
N VAL A 160 -19.32 -0.89 8.62
CA VAL A 160 -20.69 -1.43 8.68
C VAL A 160 -21.51 -0.82 7.55
N ARG A 161 -22.19 -1.67 6.78
CA ARG A 161 -23.18 -1.23 5.80
C ARG A 161 -24.54 -1.12 6.49
N LEU A 162 -24.98 0.11 6.76
CA LEU A 162 -26.24 0.41 7.44
C LEU A 162 -27.43 0.23 6.49
N ALA A 163 -27.30 0.65 5.22
CA ALA A 163 -28.30 0.51 4.16
C ALA A 163 -27.62 0.20 2.82
N ARG A 164 -28.40 0.00 1.74
CA ARG A 164 -27.85 -0.27 0.40
C ARG A 164 -26.90 0.82 -0.08
N ASN A 165 -27.19 2.06 0.29
CA ASN A 165 -26.46 3.26 -0.12
C ASN A 165 -25.73 3.95 1.03
N LEU A 166 -25.76 3.43 2.27
CA LEU A 166 -25.17 4.05 3.46
C LEU A 166 -24.18 3.09 4.14
N SER A 167 -22.96 3.54 4.33
CA SER A 167 -21.94 2.81 5.08
C SER A 167 -21.23 3.73 6.08
N PHE A 168 -20.93 3.18 7.24
CA PHE A 168 -20.14 3.82 8.28
C PHE A 168 -18.82 3.06 8.46
N SER A 169 -17.72 3.77 8.61
CA SER A 169 -16.40 3.20 8.84
C SER A 169 -15.71 3.95 9.97
N LEU A 170 -15.12 3.21 10.87
CA LEU A 170 -14.25 3.70 11.93
C LEU A 170 -12.84 3.16 11.69
N TYR A 171 -11.85 4.02 11.86
CA TYR A 171 -10.45 3.72 11.68
C TYR A 171 -9.67 4.24 12.89
N ALA A 172 -8.82 3.39 13.46
CA ALA A 172 -7.91 3.72 14.55
C ALA A 172 -6.49 3.28 14.20
N GLU A 173 -5.52 4.14 14.43
CA GLU A 173 -4.10 3.85 14.22
C GLU A 173 -3.27 4.45 15.34
N SER A 174 -2.41 3.65 15.94
CA SER A 174 -1.40 4.10 16.92
C SER A 174 -0.02 3.95 16.31
N VAL A 175 0.77 4.99 16.41
CA VAL A 175 2.15 5.07 15.95
C VAL A 175 3.06 5.14 17.16
N PHE A 176 4.03 4.25 17.21
CA PHE A 176 5.08 4.18 18.21
C PHE A 176 6.41 4.48 17.53
N ASP A 177 7.09 5.50 18.02
CA ASP A 177 8.34 6.00 17.47
C ASP A 177 9.49 5.71 18.46
N ASP A 178 10.68 5.43 17.97
CA ASP A 178 11.90 5.29 18.76
C ASP A 178 12.27 6.58 19.53
N GLN A 179 11.77 7.74 19.08
CA GLN A 179 11.95 9.04 19.73
C GLN A 179 10.87 9.39 20.76
N ASN A 180 10.05 8.44 21.17
CA ASN A 180 8.97 8.62 22.14
C ASN A 180 7.82 9.55 21.67
N ASN A 181 7.73 9.86 20.39
CA ASN A 181 6.63 10.62 19.80
C ASN A 181 5.47 9.69 19.45
N ASN A 182 4.81 9.16 20.49
CA ASN A 182 3.70 8.25 20.30
C ASN A 182 2.40 9.05 20.11
N TYR A 183 1.62 8.68 19.12
CA TYR A 183 0.31 9.29 18.89
C TYR A 183 -0.71 8.29 18.35
N THR A 184 -1.97 8.57 18.62
CA THR A 184 -3.10 7.78 18.11
C THR A 184 -4.00 8.67 17.26
N ARG A 185 -4.39 8.15 16.10
CA ARG A 185 -5.35 8.77 15.19
C ARG A 185 -6.65 7.99 15.20
N LEU A 186 -7.76 8.72 15.31
CA LEU A 186 -9.10 8.18 15.16
C LEU A 186 -9.81 8.92 14.02
N ASN A 187 -10.37 8.17 13.08
CA ASN A 187 -11.14 8.73 11.98
C ASN A 187 -12.46 7.97 11.85
N ALA A 188 -13.55 8.73 11.66
CA ALA A 188 -14.86 8.19 11.34
C ALA A 188 -15.31 8.71 9.97
N LYS A 189 -15.86 7.84 9.15
CA LYS A 189 -16.33 8.18 7.81
C LYS A 189 -17.74 7.63 7.61
N LEU A 190 -18.65 8.52 7.23
CA LEU A 190 -19.98 8.16 6.75
C LEU A 190 -20.01 8.36 5.23
N LEU A 191 -20.36 7.34 4.47
CA LEU A 191 -20.44 7.38 3.03
C LEU A 191 -21.86 7.05 2.58
N GLN A 192 -22.49 8.01 1.91
CA GLN A 192 -23.77 7.84 1.23
C GLN A 192 -23.54 7.87 -0.28
N ARG A 193 -24.11 6.89 -1.00
CA ARG A 193 -24.11 6.82 -2.47
C ARG A 193 -25.52 7.14 -2.93
N PHE A 194 -25.64 8.03 -3.85
CA PHE A 194 -26.91 8.40 -4.50
C PHE A 194 -27.09 7.61 -5.79
#